data_4a89acd7669e9170a39cf01bac2f8cef
#
_entry.id   4a89acd7669e9170a39cf01bac2f8cef
#
_cell.length_a   1.000
_cell.length_b   1.000
_cell.length_c   1.000
_cell.angle_alpha   90.00
_cell.angle_beta   90.00
_cell.angle_gamma   90.00
#
_symmetry.space_group_name_H-M   'P 1'
#
loop_
_entity.id
_entity.type
_entity.pdbx_description
1 polymer ?
#
loop_
_entity_poly.entity_id
_entity_poly.type
_entity_poly.pdbx_seq_one_letter_code
_entity_poly.pdbx_strand_id
1 'polypeptide(L)'
;MNKGMNKEVFIISGISGAGKSTALNFLEDLDFEIVDNLPLNLLIPTIHESDNKYRLAFGIDIRTRNFNFKNFSEKLNSLLSEDNLKIKIIFLECNNFTLVRRYKETRRPHPLGKEKTLNELISKEREVLNPIKEKSDIILDTSNLIPYDLKSILLREIENTIDMSMKISLFSFGYKTRIPEESDLVIDVRFLKNPFYIHDLKSLSGLDNKVKEYIKSDPFYPTFIKNMKSFLALLIPKYEQEGKNYLTISFGCTGGQHRSVCVVEEIGKWLNKETIKFNINHRDLSSKD
;
A
#
# COMPACT_ATOMS: atom_id res chain seq x y z
N MET A 1 -14.83 -14.71 -27.74
CA MET A 1 -15.02 -13.24 -27.70
C MET A 1 -14.44 -12.77 -26.38
N ASN A 2 -13.22 -12.21 -26.37
CA ASN A 2 -12.63 -11.60 -25.18
C ASN A 2 -13.52 -10.40 -24.80
N LYS A 3 -14.11 -10.44 -23.60
CA LYS A 3 -14.63 -9.21 -22.97
C LYS A 3 -13.44 -8.30 -22.82
N GLY A 4 -13.35 -7.23 -23.61
CA GLY A 4 -12.26 -6.27 -23.54
C GLY A 4 -12.18 -5.75 -22.13
N MET A 5 -11.00 -5.85 -21.52
CA MET A 5 -10.71 -5.18 -20.24
C MET A 5 -10.85 -3.68 -20.49
N ASN A 6 -11.79 -3.04 -19.82
CA ASN A 6 -11.92 -1.58 -19.86
C ASN A 6 -10.68 -0.97 -19.23
N LYS A 7 -10.02 -0.07 -19.96
CA LYS A 7 -8.89 0.69 -19.45
C LYS A 7 -9.37 1.65 -18.36
N GLU A 8 -8.74 1.60 -17.18
CA GLU A 8 -9.06 2.50 -16.07
C GLU A 8 -8.18 3.74 -16.11
N VAL A 9 -8.80 4.92 -16.10
CA VAL A 9 -8.12 6.22 -16.14
C VAL A 9 -8.59 7.07 -14.96
N PHE A 10 -7.68 7.49 -14.10
CA PHE A 10 -7.95 8.40 -13.00
C PHE A 10 -7.42 9.79 -13.33
N ILE A 11 -8.23 10.80 -13.09
CA ILE A 11 -7.82 12.21 -13.18
C ILE A 11 -7.85 12.78 -11.77
N ILE A 12 -6.65 13.10 -11.24
CA ILE A 12 -6.50 13.69 -9.92
C ILE A 12 -6.32 15.20 -10.08
N SER A 13 -7.29 15.93 -9.62
CA SER A 13 -7.26 17.41 -9.60
C SER A 13 -7.43 17.93 -8.18
N GLY A 14 -7.35 19.22 -7.98
CA GLY A 14 -7.57 19.84 -6.68
C GLY A 14 -6.67 21.03 -6.41
N ILE A 15 -6.95 21.72 -5.32
CA ILE A 15 -6.23 22.91 -4.90
C ILE A 15 -4.77 22.60 -4.60
N SER A 16 -3.87 23.50 -5.00
CA SER A 16 -2.44 23.38 -4.71
C SER A 16 -2.18 23.31 -3.21
N GLY A 17 -1.50 22.25 -2.78
CA GLY A 17 -1.31 21.96 -1.34
C GLY A 17 -2.38 21.03 -0.73
N ALA A 18 -3.42 20.64 -1.50
CA ALA A 18 -4.45 19.70 -1.02
C ALA A 18 -4.01 18.23 -1.01
N GLY A 19 -2.79 17.90 -1.48
CA GLY A 19 -2.25 16.53 -1.40
C GLY A 19 -2.24 15.76 -2.72
N LYS A 20 -2.33 16.41 -3.89
CA LYS A 20 -2.29 15.74 -5.20
C LYS A 20 -1.08 14.84 -5.40
N SER A 21 0.13 15.35 -5.09
CA SER A 21 1.36 14.53 -5.22
C SER A 21 1.31 13.29 -4.31
N THR A 22 0.76 13.42 -3.11
CA THR A 22 0.56 12.27 -2.20
C THR A 22 -0.40 11.26 -2.80
N ALA A 23 -1.50 11.73 -3.39
CA ALA A 23 -2.48 10.86 -4.05
C ALA A 23 -1.87 10.15 -5.27
N LEU A 24 -1.12 10.87 -6.11
CA LEU A 24 -0.46 10.29 -7.29
C LEU A 24 0.61 9.26 -6.90
N ASN A 25 1.49 9.58 -5.95
CA ASN A 25 2.49 8.61 -5.46
C ASN A 25 1.82 7.35 -4.89
N PHE A 26 0.68 7.54 -4.24
CA PHE A 26 -0.08 6.41 -3.73
C PHE A 26 -0.69 5.54 -4.85
N LEU A 27 -1.17 6.15 -5.93
CA LEU A 27 -1.65 5.42 -7.11
C LEU A 27 -0.50 4.69 -7.82
N GLU A 28 0.71 5.26 -7.83
CA GLU A 28 1.93 4.59 -8.31
C GLU A 28 2.23 3.32 -7.52
N ASP A 29 2.12 3.35 -6.19
CA ASP A 29 2.23 2.17 -5.31
C ASP A 29 1.18 1.09 -5.62
N LEU A 30 0.10 1.45 -6.36
CA LEU A 30 -0.99 0.59 -6.81
C LEU A 30 -0.85 0.11 -8.26
N ASP A 31 0.34 0.19 -8.82
CA ASP A 31 0.65 -0.19 -10.20
C ASP A 31 -0.08 0.69 -11.26
N PHE A 32 -0.42 1.95 -10.91
CA PHE A 32 -0.85 2.94 -11.90
C PHE A 32 0.37 3.58 -12.57
N GLU A 33 0.31 3.78 -13.86
CA GLU A 33 1.24 4.63 -14.58
C GLU A 33 0.83 6.10 -14.35
N ILE A 34 1.73 6.87 -13.72
CA ILE A 34 1.47 8.24 -13.31
C ILE A 34 2.00 9.24 -14.32
N VAL A 35 1.17 10.19 -14.71
CA VAL A 35 1.57 11.34 -15.54
C VAL A 35 1.11 12.64 -14.90
N ASP A 36 2.02 13.38 -14.28
CA ASP A 36 1.71 14.66 -13.65
C ASP A 36 2.04 15.84 -14.58
N ASN A 37 1.20 16.86 -14.58
CA ASN A 37 1.35 18.09 -15.37
C ASN A 37 1.44 17.90 -16.90
N LEU A 38 0.80 16.85 -17.42
CA LEU A 38 0.76 16.59 -18.85
C LEU A 38 0.04 17.72 -19.60
N PRO A 39 0.62 18.29 -20.69
CA PRO A 39 -0.09 19.23 -21.54
C PRO A 39 -1.42 18.64 -22.03
N LEU A 40 -2.52 19.40 -21.93
CA LEU A 40 -3.85 18.86 -22.23
C LEU A 40 -4.01 18.28 -23.64
N ASN A 41 -3.24 18.79 -24.63
CA ASN A 41 -3.28 18.26 -25.99
C ASN A 41 -2.70 16.84 -26.11
N LEU A 42 -1.92 16.39 -25.13
CA LEU A 42 -1.34 15.04 -25.09
C LEU A 42 -2.20 14.03 -24.31
N LEU A 43 -3.24 14.46 -23.59
CA LEU A 43 -4.05 13.60 -22.75
C LEU A 43 -4.66 12.43 -23.55
N ILE A 44 -5.36 12.72 -24.64
CA ILE A 44 -6.00 11.70 -25.49
C ILE A 44 -4.97 10.77 -26.14
N PRO A 45 -3.91 11.27 -26.80
CA PRO A 45 -2.85 10.41 -27.36
C PRO A 45 -2.22 9.50 -26.32
N THR A 46 -1.85 10.02 -25.14
CA THR A 46 -1.24 9.21 -24.08
C THR A 46 -2.15 8.08 -23.60
N ILE A 47 -3.46 8.34 -23.46
CA ILE A 47 -4.44 7.31 -23.09
C ILE A 47 -4.52 6.23 -24.16
N HIS A 48 -4.55 6.60 -25.45
CA HIS A 48 -4.70 5.64 -26.54
C HIS A 48 -3.43 4.82 -26.82
N GLU A 49 -2.26 5.43 -26.70
CA GLU A 49 -0.98 4.77 -26.96
C GLU A 49 -0.52 3.84 -25.83
N SER A 50 -1.03 4.02 -24.61
CA SER A 50 -0.70 3.13 -23.50
C SER A 50 -1.35 1.75 -23.67
N ASP A 51 -0.66 0.72 -23.19
CA ASP A 51 -1.16 -0.66 -23.26
C ASP A 51 -2.44 -0.84 -22.44
N ASN A 52 -3.43 -1.60 -22.92
CA ASN A 52 -4.71 -1.80 -22.21
C ASN A 52 -4.58 -2.51 -20.85
N LYS A 53 -3.42 -3.07 -20.54
CA LYS A 53 -3.13 -3.69 -19.23
C LYS A 53 -2.74 -2.67 -18.15
N TYR A 54 -2.42 -1.42 -18.53
CA TYR A 54 -2.02 -0.38 -17.59
C TYR A 54 -3.21 0.43 -17.12
N ARG A 55 -3.20 0.74 -15.83
CA ARG A 55 -4.05 1.74 -15.21
C ARG A 55 -3.32 3.07 -15.27
N LEU A 56 -4.01 4.13 -15.65
CA LEU A 56 -3.40 5.44 -15.82
C LEU A 56 -3.93 6.42 -14.78
N ALA A 57 -3.06 7.25 -14.23
CA ALA A 57 -3.49 8.36 -13.39
C ALA A 57 -2.80 9.67 -13.81
N PHE A 58 -3.61 10.68 -14.08
CA PHE A 58 -3.16 11.98 -14.56
C PHE A 58 -3.35 13.05 -13.47
N GLY A 59 -2.28 13.77 -13.15
CA GLY A 59 -2.34 14.99 -12.35
C GLY A 59 -2.68 16.19 -13.24
N ILE A 60 -3.87 16.79 -13.08
CA ILE A 60 -4.31 17.95 -13.87
C ILE A 60 -4.71 19.08 -12.93
N ASP A 61 -4.02 20.20 -13.02
CA ASP A 61 -4.33 21.41 -12.25
C ASP A 61 -3.91 22.69 -13.02
N ILE A 62 -3.95 23.84 -12.36
CA ILE A 62 -3.59 25.13 -12.96
C ILE A 62 -2.14 25.22 -13.47
N ARG A 63 -1.24 24.31 -13.07
CA ARG A 63 0.16 24.24 -13.56
C ARG A 63 0.24 23.50 -14.88
N THR A 64 -0.78 22.74 -15.23
CA THR A 64 -0.84 22.02 -16.51
C THR A 64 -0.70 23.00 -17.66
N ARG A 65 0.29 22.78 -18.54
CA ARG A 65 0.55 23.67 -19.66
C ARG A 65 -0.68 23.82 -20.56
N ASN A 66 -1.04 25.04 -20.89
CA ASN A 66 -2.23 25.41 -21.67
C ASN A 66 -3.53 24.97 -20.98
N PHE A 67 -3.55 24.93 -19.63
CA PHE A 67 -4.77 24.63 -18.90
C PHE A 67 -5.82 25.69 -19.22
N ASN A 68 -6.92 25.20 -19.79
CA ASN A 68 -8.17 25.95 -20.01
C ASN A 68 -9.30 24.97 -19.80
N PHE A 69 -10.27 25.34 -18.95
CA PHE A 69 -11.37 24.47 -18.61
C PHE A 69 -12.20 24.03 -19.83
N LYS A 70 -12.46 24.94 -20.79
CA LYS A 70 -13.21 24.62 -22.01
C LYS A 70 -12.52 23.49 -22.79
N ASN A 71 -11.22 23.62 -23.01
CA ASN A 71 -10.40 22.62 -23.68
C ASN A 71 -10.37 21.29 -22.91
N PHE A 72 -10.22 21.35 -21.57
CA PHE A 72 -10.28 20.15 -20.70
C PHE A 72 -11.65 19.48 -20.81
N SER A 73 -12.75 20.23 -20.71
CA SER A 73 -14.12 19.70 -20.78
C SER A 73 -14.44 19.05 -22.12
N GLU A 74 -13.98 19.64 -23.24
CA GLU A 74 -14.17 19.07 -24.58
C GLU A 74 -13.45 17.72 -24.70
N LYS A 75 -12.19 17.63 -24.23
CA LYS A 75 -11.43 16.39 -24.24
C LYS A 75 -12.01 15.31 -23.32
N LEU A 76 -12.45 15.71 -22.13
CA LEU A 76 -13.09 14.81 -21.19
C LEU A 76 -14.39 14.25 -21.78
N ASN A 77 -15.22 15.07 -22.38
CA ASN A 77 -16.47 14.61 -23.00
C ASN A 77 -16.20 13.63 -24.16
N SER A 78 -15.14 13.86 -24.95
CA SER A 78 -14.71 12.92 -25.99
C SER A 78 -14.31 11.56 -25.38
N LEU A 79 -13.51 11.56 -24.33
CA LEU A 79 -13.07 10.33 -23.67
C LEU A 79 -14.22 9.59 -22.96
N LEU A 80 -15.16 10.31 -22.36
CA LEU A 80 -16.34 9.73 -21.69
C LEU A 80 -17.32 9.07 -22.66
N SER A 81 -17.25 9.38 -23.97
CA SER A 81 -18.05 8.73 -25.00
C SER A 81 -17.48 7.41 -25.50
N GLU A 82 -16.32 6.98 -24.99
CA GLU A 82 -15.66 5.74 -25.38
C GLU A 82 -16.03 4.58 -24.44
N ASP A 83 -16.71 3.56 -24.97
CA ASP A 83 -17.22 2.41 -24.18
C ASP A 83 -16.11 1.55 -23.54
N ASN A 84 -14.87 1.64 -24.04
CA ASN A 84 -13.72 0.89 -23.58
C ASN A 84 -12.91 1.61 -22.49
N LEU A 85 -13.30 2.82 -22.10
CA LEU A 85 -12.64 3.61 -21.06
C LEU A 85 -13.54 3.77 -19.83
N LYS A 86 -12.94 3.59 -18.66
CA LYS A 86 -13.55 3.88 -17.36
C LYS A 86 -12.78 5.02 -16.71
N ILE A 87 -13.35 6.24 -16.82
CA ILE A 87 -12.70 7.43 -16.30
C ILE A 87 -13.31 7.81 -14.95
N LYS A 88 -12.46 8.13 -13.98
CA LYS A 88 -12.84 8.67 -12.67
C LYS A 88 -12.09 9.96 -12.39
N ILE A 89 -12.80 10.99 -11.99
CA ILE A 89 -12.23 12.29 -11.62
C ILE A 89 -12.33 12.46 -10.12
N ILE A 90 -11.17 12.62 -9.47
CA ILE A 90 -11.08 12.86 -8.02
C ILE A 90 -10.55 14.27 -7.80
N PHE A 91 -11.32 15.09 -7.08
CA PHE A 91 -10.94 16.45 -6.72
C PHE A 91 -10.54 16.53 -5.24
N LEU A 92 -9.32 16.98 -4.97
CA LEU A 92 -8.82 17.17 -3.63
C LEU A 92 -9.07 18.62 -3.18
N GLU A 93 -9.89 18.76 -2.17
CA GLU A 93 -10.22 20.03 -1.52
C GLU A 93 -9.45 20.15 -0.19
N CYS A 94 -9.26 21.38 0.28
CA CYS A 94 -8.68 21.63 1.59
C CYS A 94 -9.05 23.05 2.05
N ASN A 95 -9.32 23.27 3.34
CA ASN A 95 -9.63 24.58 3.86
C ASN A 95 -8.42 25.54 3.82
N ASN A 96 -8.69 26.85 3.79
CA ASN A 96 -7.66 27.86 3.65
C ASN A 96 -6.65 27.84 4.82
N PHE A 97 -7.09 27.59 6.04
CA PHE A 97 -6.22 27.54 7.21
C PHE A 97 -5.14 26.46 7.06
N THR A 98 -5.55 25.26 6.69
CA THR A 98 -4.63 24.13 6.48
C THR A 98 -3.74 24.36 5.26
N LEU A 99 -4.26 24.92 4.15
CA LEU A 99 -3.45 25.24 2.96
C LEU A 99 -2.35 26.25 3.32
N VAL A 100 -2.70 27.35 3.99
CA VAL A 100 -1.70 28.37 4.40
C VAL A 100 -0.63 27.77 5.29
N ARG A 101 -1.00 26.87 6.22
CA ARG A 101 -0.03 26.15 7.06
C ARG A 101 0.90 25.29 6.21
N ARG A 102 0.35 24.45 5.33
CA ARG A 102 1.14 23.57 4.44
C ARG A 102 2.09 24.35 3.52
N TYR A 103 1.65 25.49 3.00
CA TYR A 103 2.53 26.37 2.20
C TYR A 103 3.71 26.93 3.00
N LYS A 104 3.47 27.33 4.26
CA LYS A 104 4.54 27.80 5.16
C LYS A 104 5.55 26.69 5.49
N GLU A 105 5.08 25.47 5.70
CA GLU A 105 5.92 24.31 5.99
C GLU A 105 6.78 23.89 4.77
N THR A 106 6.20 23.88 3.59
CA THR A 106 6.90 23.44 2.37
C THR A 106 7.75 24.50 1.70
N ARG A 107 7.59 25.78 2.07
CA ARG A 107 8.29 26.94 1.49
C ARG A 107 8.18 27.03 -0.04
N ARG A 108 7.16 26.41 -0.65
CA ARG A 108 6.94 26.46 -2.10
C ARG A 108 6.14 27.71 -2.49
N PRO A 109 6.46 28.38 -3.60
CA PRO A 109 5.64 29.47 -4.11
C PRO A 109 4.32 28.94 -4.64
N HIS A 110 3.27 29.78 -4.57
CA HIS A 110 1.97 29.42 -5.16
C HIS A 110 2.07 29.48 -6.71
N PRO A 111 1.42 28.53 -7.43
CA PRO A 111 1.50 28.46 -8.90
C PRO A 111 1.05 29.75 -9.62
N LEU A 112 0.10 30.48 -9.07
CA LEU A 112 -0.41 31.75 -9.64
C LEU A 112 0.49 32.96 -9.38
N GLY A 113 1.69 32.78 -8.82
CA GLY A 113 2.66 33.85 -8.63
C GLY A 113 2.80 34.34 -7.19
N LYS A 114 3.40 35.55 -7.03
CA LYS A 114 3.74 36.13 -5.71
C LYS A 114 3.20 37.56 -5.53
N GLU A 115 2.47 38.06 -6.48
CA GLU A 115 2.00 39.46 -6.50
C GLU A 115 0.83 39.74 -5.56
N LYS A 116 0.18 38.70 -5.07
CA LYS A 116 -1.01 38.76 -4.18
C LYS A 116 -0.75 38.00 -2.89
N THR A 117 -1.60 38.20 -1.91
CA THR A 117 -1.58 37.41 -0.67
C THR A 117 -1.90 35.95 -0.98
N LEU A 118 -1.39 35.02 -0.17
CA LEU A 118 -1.64 33.60 -0.36
C LEU A 118 -3.12 33.26 -0.35
N ASN A 119 -3.93 33.93 0.49
CA ASN A 119 -5.39 33.74 0.54
C ASN A 119 -6.08 34.16 -0.76
N GLU A 120 -5.67 35.27 -1.36
CA GLU A 120 -6.19 35.73 -2.65
C GLU A 120 -5.83 34.79 -3.78
N LEU A 121 -4.60 34.25 -3.77
CA LEU A 121 -4.15 33.27 -4.75
C LEU A 121 -4.92 31.96 -4.64
N ILE A 122 -5.15 31.45 -3.43
CA ILE A 122 -5.96 30.26 -3.17
C ILE A 122 -7.42 30.49 -3.64
N SER A 123 -8.01 31.63 -3.33
CA SER A 123 -9.37 31.95 -3.76
C SER A 123 -9.49 31.97 -5.28
N LYS A 124 -8.54 32.60 -5.97
CA LYS A 124 -8.49 32.63 -7.43
C LYS A 124 -8.29 31.23 -8.02
N GLU A 125 -7.45 30.39 -7.41
CA GLU A 125 -7.27 29.01 -7.85
C GLU A 125 -8.58 28.21 -7.75
N ARG A 126 -9.34 28.39 -6.65
CA ARG A 126 -10.66 27.76 -6.48
C ARG A 126 -11.64 28.16 -7.58
N GLU A 127 -11.70 29.44 -7.90
CA GLU A 127 -12.57 29.92 -8.99
C GLU A 127 -12.22 29.25 -10.32
N VAL A 128 -10.94 29.16 -10.64
CA VAL A 128 -10.44 28.56 -11.90
C VAL A 128 -10.70 27.03 -11.93
N LEU A 129 -10.59 26.35 -10.80
CA LEU A 129 -10.75 24.88 -10.72
C LEU A 129 -12.17 24.45 -10.37
N ASN A 130 -13.08 25.37 -9.97
CA ASN A 130 -14.45 25.02 -9.61
C ASN A 130 -15.19 24.21 -10.68
N PRO A 131 -15.05 24.50 -11.98
CA PRO A 131 -15.71 23.72 -13.02
C PRO A 131 -15.20 22.27 -13.12
N ILE A 132 -13.95 21.98 -12.73
CA ILE A 132 -13.45 20.59 -12.61
C ILE A 132 -14.10 19.94 -11.39
N LYS A 133 -14.13 20.66 -10.27
CA LYS A 133 -14.74 20.18 -9.03
C LYS A 133 -16.21 19.77 -9.25
N GLU A 134 -16.98 20.56 -9.99
CA GLU A 134 -18.39 20.27 -10.32
C GLU A 134 -18.57 19.02 -11.19
N LYS A 135 -17.56 18.68 -12.02
CA LYS A 135 -17.56 17.47 -12.86
C LYS A 135 -16.90 16.26 -12.22
N SER A 136 -16.39 16.40 -11.00
CA SER A 136 -15.67 15.33 -10.34
C SER A 136 -16.62 14.28 -9.76
N ASP A 137 -16.28 13.00 -9.95
CA ASP A 137 -17.03 11.88 -9.39
C ASP A 137 -16.88 11.82 -7.87
N ILE A 138 -15.72 12.28 -7.38
CA ILE A 138 -15.36 12.23 -5.96
C ILE A 138 -14.73 13.56 -5.56
N ILE A 139 -15.18 14.15 -4.46
CA ILE A 139 -14.57 15.32 -3.84
C ILE A 139 -14.10 14.91 -2.45
N LEU A 140 -12.78 14.99 -2.20
CA LEU A 140 -12.18 14.64 -0.92
C LEU A 140 -11.64 15.88 -0.20
N ASP A 141 -12.19 16.17 0.98
CA ASP A 141 -11.65 17.20 1.86
C ASP A 141 -10.49 16.63 2.67
N THR A 142 -9.29 17.11 2.36
CA THR A 142 -8.04 16.67 3.00
C THR A 142 -7.60 17.55 4.17
N SER A 143 -8.46 18.45 4.64
CA SER A 143 -8.13 19.45 5.67
C SER A 143 -7.58 18.83 6.95
N ASN A 144 -8.17 17.74 7.39
CA ASN A 144 -7.83 17.03 8.64
C ASN A 144 -7.21 15.65 8.42
N LEU A 145 -6.88 15.32 7.17
CA LEU A 145 -6.32 14.02 6.83
C LEU A 145 -4.80 14.02 6.95
N ILE A 146 -4.26 12.96 7.53
CA ILE A 146 -2.87 12.58 7.36
C ILE A 146 -2.70 11.79 6.05
N PRO A 147 -1.48 11.63 5.50
CA PRO A 147 -1.25 10.90 4.26
C PRO A 147 -1.85 9.49 4.25
N TYR A 148 -1.84 8.79 5.37
CA TYR A 148 -2.43 7.46 5.52
C TYR A 148 -3.96 7.46 5.35
N ASP A 149 -4.65 8.46 5.90
CA ASP A 149 -6.11 8.55 5.76
C ASP A 149 -6.51 8.78 4.31
N LEU A 150 -5.78 9.66 3.60
CA LEU A 150 -5.97 9.88 2.18
C LEU A 150 -5.77 8.59 1.38
N LYS A 151 -4.71 7.84 1.70
CA LYS A 151 -4.44 6.52 1.13
C LYS A 151 -5.62 5.57 1.33
N SER A 152 -6.12 5.44 2.55
CA SER A 152 -7.22 4.53 2.91
C SER A 152 -8.54 4.90 2.21
N ILE A 153 -8.81 6.21 2.05
CA ILE A 153 -10.02 6.69 1.35
C ILE A 153 -9.89 6.40 -0.16
N LEU A 154 -8.75 6.74 -0.77
CA LEU A 154 -8.51 6.46 -2.19
C LEU A 154 -8.62 4.97 -2.49
N LEU A 155 -8.11 4.12 -1.61
CA LEU A 155 -8.27 2.67 -1.72
C LEU A 155 -9.72 2.25 -1.83
N ARG A 156 -10.57 2.68 -0.91
CA ARG A 156 -12.00 2.33 -0.91
C ARG A 156 -12.69 2.78 -2.19
N GLU A 157 -12.27 3.93 -2.73
CA GLU A 157 -12.86 4.49 -3.94
C GLU A 157 -12.38 3.79 -5.23
N ILE A 158 -11.18 3.24 -5.20
CA ILE A 158 -10.58 2.50 -6.32
C ILE A 158 -10.97 1.03 -6.23
N GLU A 159 -11.17 0.52 -5.02
CA GLU A 159 -11.38 -0.90 -4.78
C GLU A 159 -12.85 -1.32 -4.68
N ASN A 160 -13.32 -1.87 -5.75
CA ASN A 160 -14.01 -3.14 -5.64
C ASN A 160 -13.06 -4.32 -6.03
N THR A 161 -11.76 -4.11 -6.21
CA THR A 161 -10.90 -5.09 -6.91
C THR A 161 -9.45 -5.23 -6.45
N ILE A 162 -8.89 -4.43 -5.52
CA ILE A 162 -7.47 -4.54 -5.16
C ILE A 162 -7.28 -4.79 -3.67
N ASP A 163 -6.69 -5.94 -3.36
CA ASP A 163 -6.25 -6.30 -2.03
C ASP A 163 -4.91 -5.61 -1.71
N MET A 164 -5.00 -4.57 -0.92
CA MET A 164 -3.86 -3.77 -0.43
C MET A 164 -3.50 -4.08 1.02
N SER A 165 -3.87 -5.26 1.50
CA SER A 165 -3.39 -5.70 2.80
C SER A 165 -1.85 -5.74 2.83
N MET A 166 -1.27 -5.29 3.94
CA MET A 166 0.17 -5.42 4.17
C MET A 166 0.62 -6.86 3.91
N LYS A 167 1.65 -7.02 3.07
CA LYS A 167 2.22 -8.34 2.75
C LYS A 167 3.04 -8.84 3.94
N ILE A 168 2.53 -9.85 4.64
CA ILE A 168 3.22 -10.46 5.77
C ILE A 168 4.05 -11.65 5.29
N SER A 169 5.31 -11.70 5.66
CA SER A 169 6.22 -12.82 5.43
C SER A 169 6.66 -13.42 6.75
N LEU A 170 6.39 -14.71 6.93
CA LEU A 170 6.87 -15.48 8.07
C LEU A 170 8.11 -16.26 7.66
N PHE A 171 9.21 -16.03 8.35
CA PHE A 171 10.49 -16.73 8.12
C PHE A 171 10.85 -17.66 9.26
N SER A 172 11.29 -18.88 8.94
CA SER A 172 12.07 -19.66 9.88
C SER A 172 13.54 -19.67 9.46
N PHE A 173 14.42 -19.46 10.43
CA PHE A 173 15.87 -19.43 10.19
C PHE A 173 16.69 -20.07 11.30
N GLY A 174 17.95 -20.38 10.97
CA GLY A 174 18.98 -20.83 11.90
C GLY A 174 19.97 -19.73 12.23
N TYR A 175 20.24 -19.50 13.52
CA TYR A 175 21.27 -18.54 13.94
C TYR A 175 22.67 -18.89 13.44
N LYS A 176 22.93 -20.18 13.06
CA LYS A 176 24.19 -20.58 12.44
C LYS A 176 24.47 -19.91 11.11
N THR A 177 23.43 -19.55 10.36
CA THR A 177 23.53 -18.99 9.02
C THR A 177 23.41 -17.47 8.96
N ARG A 178 22.85 -16.81 9.90
CA ARG A 178 22.60 -15.36 10.11
C ARG A 178 21.10 -15.10 10.31
N ILE A 179 20.80 -13.93 10.84
CA ILE A 179 19.44 -13.37 10.82
C ILE A 179 19.12 -12.90 9.39
N PRO A 180 17.93 -13.18 8.84
CA PRO A 180 17.53 -12.63 7.55
C PRO A 180 17.55 -11.09 7.59
N GLU A 181 18.19 -10.45 6.61
CA GLU A 181 18.40 -9.00 6.59
C GLU A 181 17.07 -8.21 6.47
N GLU A 182 16.07 -8.82 5.82
CA GLU A 182 14.74 -8.26 5.64
C GLU A 182 13.84 -8.33 6.88
N SER A 183 14.32 -8.86 8.00
CA SER A 183 13.49 -9.07 9.20
C SER A 183 13.16 -7.77 9.94
N ASP A 184 11.87 -7.48 10.10
CA ASP A 184 11.38 -6.40 10.96
C ASP A 184 11.27 -6.85 12.43
N LEU A 185 10.82 -8.10 12.64
CA LEU A 185 10.73 -8.72 13.96
C LEU A 185 11.52 -10.02 13.98
N VAL A 186 12.36 -10.18 14.98
CA VAL A 186 13.16 -11.39 15.17
C VAL A 186 12.87 -11.99 16.53
N ILE A 187 12.37 -13.23 16.53
CA ILE A 187 12.00 -13.95 17.74
C ILE A 187 12.88 -15.20 17.89
N ASP A 188 13.60 -15.28 19.00
CA ASP A 188 14.43 -16.45 19.35
C ASP A 188 13.56 -17.52 20.02
N VAL A 189 13.51 -18.72 19.42
CA VAL A 189 12.75 -19.87 19.94
C VAL A 189 13.65 -21.01 20.42
N ARG A 190 14.93 -20.73 20.72
CA ARG A 190 15.88 -21.75 21.19
C ARG A 190 15.60 -22.27 22.59
N PHE A 191 14.80 -21.57 23.37
CA PHE A 191 14.35 -22.01 24.70
C PHE A 191 13.38 -23.19 24.69
N LEU A 192 12.72 -23.48 23.57
CA LEU A 192 11.84 -24.64 23.43
C LEU A 192 12.63 -25.94 23.38
N LYS A 193 12.00 -27.06 23.76
CA LYS A 193 12.57 -28.40 23.66
C LYS A 193 13.24 -28.66 22.33
N ASN A 194 14.46 -29.20 22.35
CA ASN A 194 15.25 -29.38 21.15
C ASN A 194 15.19 -30.82 20.61
N PRO A 195 14.49 -31.06 19.48
CA PRO A 195 14.35 -32.40 18.88
C PRO A 195 15.69 -33.00 18.41
N PHE A 196 16.72 -32.19 18.20
CA PHE A 196 18.01 -32.62 17.72
C PHE A 196 18.69 -33.66 18.65
N TYR A 197 18.37 -33.65 19.96
CA TYR A 197 18.91 -34.60 20.93
C TYR A 197 18.14 -35.92 21.00
N ILE A 198 17.05 -36.06 20.25
CA ILE A 198 16.27 -37.29 20.17
C ILE A 198 16.61 -38.01 18.87
N HIS A 199 17.14 -39.23 18.97
CA HIS A 199 17.62 -39.98 17.80
C HIS A 199 16.61 -40.03 16.65
N ASP A 200 15.36 -40.37 16.93
CA ASP A 200 14.30 -40.57 15.93
C ASP A 200 13.72 -39.26 15.37
N LEU A 201 14.07 -38.12 15.97
CA LEU A 201 13.58 -36.79 15.55
C LEU A 201 14.65 -35.94 14.86
N LYS A 202 15.93 -36.30 15.07
CA LYS A 202 17.05 -35.49 14.59
C LYS A 202 17.08 -35.28 13.08
N SER A 203 16.71 -36.28 12.30
CA SER A 203 16.69 -36.27 10.82
C SER A 203 15.37 -35.73 10.22
N LEU A 204 14.38 -35.53 11.06
CA LEU A 204 13.07 -34.98 10.67
C LEU A 204 13.09 -33.45 10.72
N SER A 205 12.02 -32.82 10.32
CA SER A 205 11.88 -31.35 10.31
C SER A 205 10.73 -30.89 11.20
N GLY A 206 10.64 -29.58 11.43
CA GLY A 206 9.48 -28.99 12.13
C GLY A 206 8.17 -29.10 11.36
N LEU A 207 8.15 -29.63 10.15
CA LEU A 207 6.93 -29.96 9.39
C LEU A 207 6.36 -31.32 9.81
N ASP A 208 7.20 -32.21 10.35
CA ASP A 208 6.82 -33.56 10.76
C ASP A 208 6.01 -33.55 12.07
N ASN A 209 4.92 -34.34 12.10
CA ASN A 209 4.02 -34.37 13.26
C ASN A 209 4.73 -34.83 14.55
N LYS A 210 5.62 -35.83 14.49
CA LYS A 210 6.39 -36.31 15.65
C LYS A 210 7.23 -35.19 16.26
N VAL A 211 7.86 -34.38 15.42
CA VAL A 211 8.67 -33.21 15.84
C VAL A 211 7.76 -32.15 16.44
N LYS A 212 6.63 -31.84 15.79
CA LYS A 212 5.65 -30.88 16.32
C LYS A 212 5.13 -31.28 17.69
N GLU A 213 4.73 -32.54 17.87
CA GLU A 213 4.26 -33.07 19.17
C GLU A 213 5.32 -32.95 20.26
N TYR A 214 6.57 -33.30 19.93
CA TYR A 214 7.67 -33.17 20.88
C TYR A 214 7.92 -31.72 21.30
N ILE A 215 7.95 -30.77 20.37
CA ILE A 215 8.14 -29.34 20.66
C ILE A 215 6.92 -28.80 21.46
N LYS A 216 5.70 -29.16 21.08
CA LYS A 216 4.48 -28.77 21.78
C LYS A 216 4.34 -29.37 23.18
N SER A 217 5.05 -30.46 23.48
CA SER A 217 5.12 -31.02 24.84
C SER A 217 5.99 -30.18 25.81
N ASP A 218 6.60 -29.11 25.34
CA ASP A 218 7.26 -28.13 26.21
C ASP A 218 6.19 -27.40 27.04
N PRO A 219 6.28 -27.40 28.38
CA PRO A 219 5.27 -26.77 29.24
C PRO A 219 5.07 -25.28 28.96
N PHE A 220 6.09 -24.61 28.46
CA PHE A 220 6.05 -23.18 28.15
C PHE A 220 5.46 -22.87 26.76
N TYR A 221 5.44 -23.86 25.85
CA TYR A 221 4.98 -23.68 24.46
C TYR A 221 3.57 -23.08 24.35
N PRO A 222 2.54 -23.56 25.07
CA PRO A 222 1.19 -23.00 24.94
C PRO A 222 1.12 -21.52 25.35
N THR A 223 1.79 -21.17 26.45
CA THR A 223 1.87 -19.79 26.95
C THR A 223 2.61 -18.88 25.98
N PHE A 224 3.72 -19.33 25.46
CA PHE A 224 4.49 -18.60 24.45
C PHE A 224 3.67 -18.31 23.19
N ILE A 225 3.04 -19.33 22.61
CA ILE A 225 2.23 -19.17 21.39
C ILE A 225 1.03 -18.23 21.62
N LYS A 226 0.36 -18.36 22.76
CA LYS A 226 -0.76 -17.46 23.13
C LYS A 226 -0.28 -15.99 23.18
N ASN A 227 0.80 -15.73 23.89
CA ASN A 227 1.32 -14.37 24.03
C ASN A 227 1.83 -13.80 22.69
N MET A 228 2.47 -14.64 21.86
CA MET A 228 2.91 -14.24 20.52
C MET A 228 1.73 -13.87 19.63
N LYS A 229 0.67 -14.66 19.61
CA LYS A 229 -0.56 -14.35 18.87
C LYS A 229 -1.18 -13.03 19.35
N SER A 230 -1.27 -12.82 20.65
CA SER A 230 -1.79 -11.57 21.22
C SER A 230 -0.92 -10.37 20.87
N PHE A 231 0.40 -10.51 20.92
CA PHE A 231 1.35 -9.47 20.54
C PHE A 231 1.24 -9.09 19.06
N LEU A 232 1.20 -10.07 18.17
CA LEU A 232 1.06 -9.82 16.74
C LEU A 232 -0.32 -9.25 16.38
N ALA A 233 -1.39 -9.68 17.05
CA ALA A 233 -2.73 -9.11 16.86
C ALA A 233 -2.81 -7.61 17.20
N LEU A 234 -1.98 -7.14 18.12
CA LEU A 234 -1.87 -5.71 18.47
C LEU A 234 -0.99 -4.95 17.48
N LEU A 235 0.13 -5.54 17.02
CA LEU A 235 1.13 -4.85 16.20
C LEU A 235 0.76 -4.77 14.72
N ILE A 236 0.21 -5.84 14.15
CA ILE A 236 -0.11 -5.90 12.71
C ILE A 236 -0.97 -4.71 12.29
N PRO A 237 -2.10 -4.39 12.96
CA PRO A 237 -2.91 -3.24 12.60
C PRO A 237 -2.18 -1.89 12.78
N LYS A 238 -1.21 -1.81 13.70
CA LYS A 238 -0.42 -0.59 13.91
C LYS A 238 0.58 -0.35 12.79
N TYR A 239 1.22 -1.40 12.30
CA TYR A 239 2.09 -1.31 11.12
C TYR A 239 1.31 -0.95 9.85
N GLU A 240 0.09 -1.50 9.68
CA GLU A 240 -0.79 -1.09 8.60
C GLU A 240 -1.18 0.39 8.69
N GLN A 241 -1.54 0.87 9.90
CA GLN A 241 -1.86 2.28 10.14
C GLN A 241 -0.68 3.23 9.86
N GLU A 242 0.54 2.78 10.07
CA GLU A 242 1.76 3.53 9.75
C GLU A 242 2.05 3.57 8.23
N GLY A 243 1.35 2.75 7.45
CA GLY A 243 1.53 2.67 6.00
C GLY A 243 2.60 1.68 5.55
N LYS A 244 2.97 0.72 6.41
CA LYS A 244 3.95 -0.32 6.08
C LYS A 244 3.35 -1.30 5.06
N ASN A 245 4.00 -1.45 3.91
CA ASN A 245 3.55 -2.34 2.83
C ASN A 245 4.04 -3.80 2.99
N TYR A 246 5.16 -4.00 3.69
CA TYR A 246 5.77 -5.31 3.92
C TYR A 246 6.14 -5.46 5.39
N LEU A 247 5.79 -6.60 5.99
CA LEU A 247 6.17 -6.95 7.36
C LEU A 247 6.78 -8.35 7.36
N THR A 248 8.06 -8.44 7.73
CA THR A 248 8.78 -9.71 7.83
C THR A 248 8.97 -10.10 9.30
N ILE A 249 8.39 -11.23 9.68
CA ILE A 249 8.47 -11.78 11.04
C ILE A 249 9.29 -13.06 11.00
N SER A 250 10.44 -13.06 11.65
CA SER A 250 11.43 -14.13 11.60
C SER A 250 11.55 -14.85 12.93
N PHE A 251 11.42 -16.17 12.91
CA PHE A 251 11.62 -17.04 14.08
C PHE A 251 12.92 -17.82 13.93
N GLY A 252 13.81 -17.72 14.91
CA GLY A 252 15.14 -18.31 14.87
C GLY A 252 15.33 -19.47 15.86
N CYS A 253 15.89 -20.58 15.37
CA CYS A 253 16.46 -21.63 16.25
C CYS A 253 17.91 -21.91 15.87
N THR A 254 18.57 -22.89 16.47
CA THR A 254 20.01 -23.13 16.23
C THR A 254 20.32 -23.45 14.76
N GLY A 255 19.62 -24.40 14.17
CA GLY A 255 19.84 -24.87 12.79
C GLY A 255 18.74 -24.54 11.80
N GLY A 256 17.66 -23.86 12.20
CA GLY A 256 16.58 -23.45 11.28
C GLY A 256 15.64 -24.58 10.83
N GLN A 257 15.78 -25.82 11.34
CA GLN A 257 15.08 -26.99 10.80
C GLN A 257 13.89 -27.49 11.63
N HIS A 258 13.88 -27.28 12.96
CA HIS A 258 12.90 -27.89 13.85
C HIS A 258 11.99 -26.86 14.52
N ARG A 259 12.48 -26.21 15.60
CA ARG A 259 11.69 -25.33 16.47
C ARG A 259 11.14 -24.11 15.74
N SER A 260 11.99 -23.41 14.99
CA SER A 260 11.58 -22.23 14.20
C SER A 260 10.53 -22.58 13.14
N VAL A 261 10.72 -23.69 12.43
CA VAL A 261 9.74 -24.19 11.45
C VAL A 261 8.40 -24.51 12.11
N CYS A 262 8.42 -25.25 13.23
CA CYS A 262 7.19 -25.60 13.98
C CYS A 262 6.42 -24.36 14.45
N VAL A 263 7.11 -23.32 14.93
CA VAL A 263 6.51 -22.08 15.40
C VAL A 263 5.94 -21.27 14.24
N VAL A 264 6.69 -21.11 13.15
CA VAL A 264 6.23 -20.41 11.93
C VAL A 264 4.92 -21.03 11.41
N GLU A 265 4.87 -22.37 11.32
CA GLU A 265 3.67 -23.08 10.89
C GLU A 265 2.47 -22.85 11.83
N GLU A 266 2.70 -22.77 13.15
CA GLU A 266 1.64 -22.51 14.12
C GLU A 266 1.11 -21.07 14.05
N ILE A 267 2.00 -20.09 13.83
CA ILE A 267 1.62 -18.69 13.62
C ILE A 267 0.91 -18.53 12.28
N GLY A 268 1.40 -19.17 11.20
CA GLY A 268 0.72 -19.16 9.91
C GLY A 268 -0.70 -19.72 9.96
N LYS A 269 -0.92 -20.82 10.68
CA LYS A 269 -2.27 -21.36 10.90
C LYS A 269 -3.18 -20.37 11.62
N TRP A 270 -2.66 -19.61 12.55
CA TRP A 270 -3.42 -18.59 13.25
C TRP A 270 -3.73 -17.41 12.31
N LEU A 271 -2.77 -16.86 11.58
CA LEU A 271 -3.01 -15.78 10.61
C LEU A 271 -4.08 -16.17 9.57
N ASN A 272 -4.03 -17.42 9.10
CA ASN A 272 -5.06 -17.92 8.18
C ASN A 272 -6.48 -17.94 8.79
N LYS A 273 -6.60 -18.24 10.09
CA LYS A 273 -7.91 -18.16 10.80
C LYS A 273 -8.41 -16.73 10.94
N GLU A 274 -7.50 -15.77 11.10
CA GLU A 274 -7.82 -14.34 11.15
C GLU A 274 -8.01 -13.74 9.74
N THR A 275 -8.00 -14.56 8.68
CA THR A 275 -8.11 -14.12 7.27
C THR A 275 -7.04 -13.14 6.81
N ILE A 276 -5.91 -13.12 7.50
CA ILE A 276 -4.74 -12.28 7.16
C ILE A 276 -3.90 -13.02 6.13
N LYS A 277 -3.59 -12.40 5.00
CA LYS A 277 -2.72 -12.97 3.96
C LYS A 277 -1.26 -12.92 4.36
N PHE A 278 -0.56 -14.02 4.12
CA PHE A 278 0.86 -14.14 4.45
C PHE A 278 1.55 -15.17 3.54
N ASN A 279 2.88 -15.09 3.50
CA ASN A 279 3.74 -16.10 2.90
C ASN A 279 4.61 -16.74 3.97
N ILE A 280 4.97 -18.02 3.78
CA ILE A 280 5.94 -18.72 4.64
C ILE A 280 7.20 -19.01 3.83
N ASN A 281 8.36 -18.76 4.45
CA ASN A 281 9.66 -19.13 3.93
C ASN A 281 10.49 -19.82 5.03
N HIS A 282 10.84 -21.08 4.78
CA HIS A 282 11.74 -21.84 5.64
C HIS A 282 13.15 -21.83 5.06
N ARG A 283 13.90 -20.73 5.32
CA ARG A 283 15.17 -20.44 4.64
C ARG A 283 16.21 -21.57 4.76
N ASP A 284 16.33 -22.17 5.93
CA ASP A 284 17.36 -23.17 6.21
C ASP A 284 16.82 -24.60 6.26
N LEU A 285 15.56 -24.79 5.82
CA LEU A 285 15.00 -26.12 5.66
C LEU A 285 15.52 -26.69 4.34
N SER A 286 16.41 -27.70 4.42
CA SER A 286 16.93 -28.39 3.25
C SER A 286 15.74 -28.96 2.45
N SER A 287 15.59 -28.58 1.17
CA SER A 287 14.77 -29.34 0.22
C SER A 287 15.31 -30.78 0.25
N LYS A 288 14.47 -31.71 0.67
CA LYS A 288 14.73 -33.12 0.36
C LYS A 288 14.43 -33.27 -1.13
N ASP A 289 15.50 -33.31 -1.95
CA ASP A 289 15.43 -33.85 -3.28
C ASP A 289 14.95 -35.31 -3.25
#